data_2ac0b5488ecb9d75ff63d4f1bfc22a2b
#
_entry.id   2ac0b5488ecb9d75ff63d4f1bfc22a2b
#
_cell.length_a   1.000
_cell.length_b   1.000
_cell.length_c   1.000
_cell.angle_alpha   90.00
_cell.angle_beta   90.00
_cell.angle_gamma   90.00
#
_symmetry.space_group_name_H-M   'P 1'
#
loop_
_entity.id
_entity.type
_entity.pdbx_description
1 polymer ?
#
loop_
_entity_poly.entity_id
_entity_poly.type
_entity_poly.pdbx_seq_one_letter_code
_entity_poly.pdbx_strand_id
1 'polypeptide(L)'
;MNGKTAHNITQLALDFPHRPSLGKEDFLIAPCNREAVAMTDKWPDWPYFAVCIYGPEGCGKTHLANVFANKVALLTNYPYRIPFVKARNISMDNFRELFARHNCLVIEELDENVSQEALFHLYNLYRDEGGNILFTSDRAPARLNFSLPDLRSRMNIVPAVEIKEPDDELLSALLVKLFMDRQIMPSPELISYILNNMQRSFAYARRLVAEIDNISLARKRAVTIAIAREAVTVLNDNHQGELFA
;
A
#
# COMPACT_ATOMS: atom_id res chain seq x y z
N MET A 1 3.59 55.90 3.22
CA MET A 1 2.43 55.02 3.05
C MET A 1 2.95 53.73 2.48
N ASN A 2 3.29 52.76 3.33
CA ASN A 2 3.79 51.44 2.93
C ASN A 2 2.71 50.40 3.24
N GLY A 3 1.98 49.98 2.21
CA GLY A 3 1.04 48.89 2.31
C GLY A 3 1.78 47.57 2.28
N LYS A 4 1.88 46.87 3.42
CA LYS A 4 2.27 45.47 3.50
C LYS A 4 1.04 44.63 3.14
N THR A 5 1.06 44.02 1.97
CA THR A 5 0.14 42.93 1.60
C THR A 5 0.45 41.71 2.45
N ALA A 6 -0.37 41.47 3.46
CA ALA A 6 -0.38 40.22 4.20
C ALA A 6 -0.89 39.13 3.28
N HIS A 7 -0.04 38.18 2.92
CA HIS A 7 -0.48 36.93 2.30
C HIS A 7 -1.22 36.12 3.36
N ASN A 8 -2.53 36.10 3.27
CA ASN A 8 -3.37 35.17 4.00
C ASN A 8 -3.01 33.75 3.55
N ILE A 9 -2.26 33.03 4.37
CA ILE A 9 -2.14 31.57 4.26
C ILE A 9 -3.48 31.01 4.67
N THR A 10 -4.33 30.75 3.69
CA THR A 10 -5.56 29.98 3.88
C THR A 10 -5.14 28.59 4.31
N GLN A 11 -5.35 28.27 5.58
CA GLN A 11 -5.21 26.93 6.13
C GLN A 11 -6.21 26.04 5.39
N LEU A 12 -5.74 25.29 4.39
CA LEU A 12 -6.50 24.26 3.72
C LEU A 12 -6.74 23.16 4.77
N ALA A 13 -7.90 23.20 5.40
CA ALA A 13 -8.44 22.06 6.13
C ALA A 13 -8.79 21.00 5.08
N LEU A 14 -7.82 20.15 4.75
CA LEU A 14 -8.05 18.94 3.94
C LEU A 14 -8.78 17.94 4.83
N ASP A 15 -10.10 17.97 4.76
CA ASP A 15 -10.98 17.00 5.39
C ASP A 15 -10.89 15.70 4.58
N PHE A 16 -9.84 14.92 4.80
CA PHE A 16 -9.77 13.56 4.30
C PHE A 16 -10.66 12.69 5.20
N PRO A 17 -11.63 11.98 4.63
CA PRO A 17 -12.38 11.02 5.42
C PRO A 17 -11.41 9.97 5.98
N HIS A 18 -11.10 10.11 7.26
CA HIS A 18 -10.37 9.10 8.01
C HIS A 18 -11.32 7.93 8.25
N ARG A 19 -10.98 6.79 7.70
CA ARG A 19 -11.55 5.54 8.16
C ARG A 19 -10.70 5.10 9.34
N PRO A 20 -11.27 5.01 10.58
CA PRO A 20 -10.54 4.37 11.65
C PRO A 20 -10.20 2.97 11.19
N SER A 21 -8.92 2.70 10.95
CA SER A 21 -8.48 1.34 10.77
C SER A 21 -8.65 0.66 12.13
N LEU A 22 -9.30 -0.50 12.14
CA LEU A 22 -9.41 -1.34 13.34
C LEU A 22 -8.03 -1.93 13.73
N GLY A 23 -6.96 -1.26 13.38
CA GLY A 23 -5.56 -1.48 13.71
C GLY A 23 -4.83 -0.16 13.85
N LYS A 24 -3.65 -0.16 14.46
CA LYS A 24 -2.85 1.00 14.88
C LYS A 24 -2.43 2.01 13.79
N GLU A 25 -2.85 1.84 12.55
CA GLU A 25 -2.49 2.72 11.43
C GLU A 25 -3.72 3.18 10.66
N ASP A 26 -3.96 4.48 10.59
CA ASP A 26 -5.02 5.10 9.78
C ASP A 26 -4.72 4.90 8.29
N PHE A 27 -5.66 4.28 7.54
CA PHE A 27 -5.60 4.24 6.09
C PHE A 27 -6.18 5.52 5.49
N LEU A 28 -5.35 6.29 4.82
CA LEU A 28 -5.77 7.54 4.17
C LEU A 28 -6.50 7.22 2.86
N ILE A 29 -7.79 7.57 2.77
CA ILE A 29 -8.58 7.44 1.56
C ILE A 29 -8.38 8.70 0.71
N ALA A 30 -7.94 8.52 -0.54
CA ALA A 30 -7.63 9.58 -1.47
C ALA A 30 -8.13 9.23 -2.88
N PRO A 31 -8.19 10.18 -3.82
CA PRO A 31 -8.61 9.89 -5.19
C PRO A 31 -7.83 8.75 -5.85
N CYS A 32 -6.53 8.61 -5.55
CA CYS A 32 -5.65 7.59 -6.11
C CYS A 32 -5.97 6.15 -5.66
N ASN A 33 -6.67 5.95 -4.52
CA ASN A 33 -6.97 4.63 -3.95
C ASN A 33 -8.45 4.37 -3.67
N ARG A 34 -9.33 5.35 -3.92
CA ARG A 34 -10.75 5.29 -3.56
C ARG A 34 -11.46 4.07 -4.15
N GLU A 35 -11.19 3.73 -5.40
CA GLU A 35 -11.83 2.59 -6.06
C GLU A 35 -11.37 1.26 -5.47
N ALA A 36 -10.07 1.14 -5.13
CA ALA A 36 -9.52 -0.04 -4.47
C ALA A 36 -10.10 -0.22 -3.07
N VAL A 37 -10.24 0.87 -2.30
CA VAL A 37 -10.93 0.85 -1.00
C VAL A 37 -12.39 0.42 -1.16
N ALA A 38 -13.12 1.02 -2.11
CA ALA A 38 -14.51 0.66 -2.36
C ALA A 38 -14.67 -0.81 -2.78
N MET A 39 -13.71 -1.38 -3.54
CA MET A 39 -13.70 -2.79 -3.89
C MET A 39 -13.53 -3.68 -2.66
N THR A 40 -12.53 -3.39 -1.80
CA THR A 40 -12.32 -4.17 -0.57
C THR A 40 -13.48 -4.05 0.39
N ASP A 41 -14.17 -2.90 0.38
CA ASP A 41 -15.32 -2.65 1.24
C ASP A 41 -16.58 -3.41 0.86
N LYS A 42 -16.73 -3.77 -0.39
CA LYS A 42 -17.85 -4.58 -0.86
C LYS A 42 -17.81 -6.03 -0.34
N TRP A 43 -16.66 -6.49 0.18
CA TRP A 43 -16.63 -7.83 0.74
C TRP A 43 -17.65 -7.97 1.90
N PRO A 44 -18.44 -9.06 2.00
CA PRO A 44 -18.36 -10.31 1.20
C PRO A 44 -19.06 -10.26 -0.17
N ASP A 45 -19.76 -9.18 -0.53
CA ASP A 45 -20.56 -9.05 -1.76
C ASP A 45 -19.68 -8.64 -2.97
N TRP A 46 -18.56 -9.32 -3.14
CA TRP A 46 -17.70 -9.11 -4.29
C TRP A 46 -18.35 -9.57 -5.60
N PRO A 47 -18.05 -8.92 -6.74
CA PRO A 47 -18.61 -9.32 -8.04
C PRO A 47 -18.08 -10.67 -8.50
N TYR A 48 -17.00 -11.17 -7.88
CA TYR A 48 -16.35 -12.43 -8.16
C TYR A 48 -15.65 -12.94 -6.89
N PHE A 49 -15.39 -14.24 -6.75
CA PHE A 49 -14.76 -14.80 -5.55
C PHE A 49 -13.31 -14.33 -5.34
N ALA A 50 -12.64 -13.87 -6.40
CA ALA A 50 -11.29 -13.34 -6.38
C ALA A 50 -11.27 -11.93 -6.94
N VAL A 51 -10.51 -11.02 -6.32
CA VAL A 51 -10.26 -9.64 -6.80
C VAL A 51 -8.79 -9.31 -6.69
N CYS A 52 -8.31 -8.35 -7.49
CA CYS A 52 -6.93 -7.90 -7.46
C CYS A 52 -6.85 -6.40 -7.22
N ILE A 53 -5.95 -6.00 -6.33
CA ILE A 53 -5.50 -4.62 -6.18
C ILE A 53 -4.11 -4.53 -6.80
N TYR A 54 -3.93 -3.64 -7.78
CA TYR A 54 -2.63 -3.48 -8.41
C TYR A 54 -2.18 -2.01 -8.45
N GLY A 55 -0.90 -1.79 -8.70
CA GLY A 55 -0.31 -0.46 -8.79
C GLY A 55 1.18 -0.47 -8.46
N PRO A 56 1.88 0.67 -8.59
CA PRO A 56 3.31 0.76 -8.39
C PRO A 56 3.73 0.38 -6.97
N GLU A 57 5.02 0.12 -6.80
CA GLU A 57 5.59 -0.15 -5.49
C GLU A 57 5.37 1.02 -4.52
N GLY A 58 5.07 0.72 -3.26
CA GLY A 58 4.86 1.74 -2.24
C GLY A 58 3.54 2.52 -2.33
N CYS A 59 2.64 2.21 -3.28
CA CYS A 59 1.33 2.87 -3.40
C CYS A 59 0.32 2.48 -2.32
N GLY A 60 0.62 1.49 -1.47
CA GLY A 60 -0.22 1.10 -0.33
C GLY A 60 -1.00 -0.21 -0.49
N LYS A 61 -0.70 -1.06 -1.47
CA LYS A 61 -1.36 -2.37 -1.69
C LYS A 61 -1.38 -3.24 -0.44
N THR A 62 -0.20 -3.51 0.13
CA THR A 62 -0.05 -4.31 1.35
C THR A 62 -0.79 -3.69 2.53
N HIS A 63 -0.77 -2.36 2.65
CA HIS A 63 -1.50 -1.67 3.72
C HIS A 63 -3.01 -1.88 3.57
N LEU A 64 -3.58 -1.69 2.36
CA LEU A 64 -5.00 -1.93 2.10
C LEU A 64 -5.38 -3.40 2.29
N ALA A 65 -4.52 -4.34 1.89
CA ALA A 65 -4.72 -5.76 2.12
C ALA A 65 -4.77 -6.09 3.63
N ASN A 66 -3.94 -5.43 4.46
CA ASN A 66 -4.00 -5.58 5.92
C ASN A 66 -5.30 -5.02 6.52
N VAL A 67 -5.76 -3.85 6.04
CA VAL A 67 -7.05 -3.27 6.45
C VAL A 67 -8.21 -4.22 6.09
N PHE A 68 -8.18 -4.78 4.88
CA PHE A 68 -9.14 -5.78 4.44
C PHE A 68 -9.13 -7.02 5.34
N ALA A 69 -7.96 -7.58 5.61
CA ALA A 69 -7.82 -8.78 6.44
C ALA A 69 -8.36 -8.57 7.87
N ASN A 70 -8.09 -7.41 8.45
CA ASN A 70 -8.63 -7.05 9.77
C ASN A 70 -10.17 -6.94 9.72
N LYS A 71 -10.73 -6.34 8.66
CA LYS A 71 -12.17 -6.26 8.46
C LYS A 71 -12.82 -7.66 8.37
N VAL A 72 -12.24 -8.56 7.56
CA VAL A 72 -12.76 -9.94 7.43
C VAL A 72 -12.71 -10.68 8.75
N ALA A 73 -11.59 -10.62 9.49
CA ALA A 73 -11.45 -11.27 10.79
C ALA A 73 -12.53 -10.82 11.78
N LEU A 74 -12.86 -9.53 11.80
CA LEU A 74 -13.91 -8.99 12.65
C LEU A 74 -15.32 -9.45 12.25
N LEU A 75 -15.62 -9.41 10.95
CA LEU A 75 -16.96 -9.76 10.46
C LEU A 75 -17.24 -11.25 10.54
N THR A 76 -16.22 -12.11 10.42
CA THR A 76 -16.35 -13.56 10.52
C THR A 76 -16.19 -14.07 11.95
N ASN A 77 -15.89 -13.21 12.92
CA ASN A 77 -15.53 -13.59 14.30
C ASN A 77 -14.46 -14.69 14.36
N TYR A 78 -13.56 -14.70 13.38
CA TYR A 78 -12.50 -15.70 13.26
C TYR A 78 -11.35 -15.35 14.21
N PRO A 79 -10.93 -16.29 15.07
CA PRO A 79 -9.98 -15.99 16.14
C PRO A 79 -8.54 -15.74 15.64
N TYR A 80 -8.27 -16.03 14.38
CA TYR A 80 -6.94 -15.89 13.78
C TYR A 80 -6.95 -14.85 12.65
N ARG A 81 -5.78 -14.27 12.41
CA ARG A 81 -5.59 -13.39 11.27
C ARG A 81 -5.73 -14.19 9.96
N ILE A 82 -6.37 -13.58 8.95
CA ILE A 82 -6.43 -14.14 7.60
C ILE A 82 -5.02 -14.43 7.10
N PRO A 83 -4.78 -15.60 6.48
CA PRO A 83 -3.48 -15.93 5.93
C PRO A 83 -3.05 -14.92 4.86
N PHE A 84 -1.78 -14.53 4.94
CA PHE A 84 -1.05 -13.80 3.91
C PHE A 84 0.03 -14.72 3.37
N VAL A 85 0.12 -14.81 2.05
CA VAL A 85 1.17 -15.57 1.39
C VAL A 85 1.73 -14.75 0.22
N LYS A 86 3.05 -14.70 0.07
CA LYS A 86 3.64 -14.18 -1.16
C LYS A 86 3.42 -15.20 -2.26
N ALA A 87 3.02 -14.74 -3.45
CA ALA A 87 2.71 -15.63 -4.57
C ALA A 87 3.86 -16.63 -4.88
N ARG A 88 5.11 -16.16 -4.80
CA ARG A 88 6.33 -16.99 -4.98
C ARG A 88 6.47 -18.14 -3.97
N ASN A 89 5.79 -18.08 -2.82
CA ASN A 89 5.86 -19.11 -1.78
C ASN A 89 4.74 -20.16 -1.91
N ILE A 90 3.87 -20.03 -2.91
CA ILE A 90 2.84 -21.01 -3.21
C ILE A 90 3.49 -22.16 -4.00
N SER A 91 3.27 -23.38 -3.55
CA SER A 91 3.84 -24.60 -4.16
C SER A 91 2.82 -25.74 -4.17
N MET A 92 3.13 -26.80 -4.94
CA MET A 92 2.32 -28.01 -4.95
C MET A 92 2.24 -28.70 -3.59
N ASP A 93 3.22 -28.46 -2.71
CA ASP A 93 3.26 -29.07 -1.39
C ASP A 93 2.35 -28.37 -0.38
N ASN A 94 2.10 -27.04 -0.55
CA ASN A 94 1.44 -26.23 0.48
C ASN A 94 0.06 -25.68 0.08
N PHE A 95 -0.37 -25.72 -1.19
CA PHE A 95 -1.58 -25.02 -1.62
C PHE A 95 -2.85 -25.52 -0.90
N ARG A 96 -2.93 -26.81 -0.55
CA ARG A 96 -4.07 -27.38 0.19
C ARG A 96 -4.10 -26.90 1.64
N GLU A 97 -2.94 -26.78 2.27
CA GLU A 97 -2.82 -26.28 3.63
C GLU A 97 -3.24 -24.80 3.72
N LEU A 98 -2.89 -24.00 2.71
CA LEU A 98 -3.29 -22.58 2.65
C LEU A 98 -4.81 -22.45 2.63
N PHE A 99 -5.52 -23.29 1.89
CA PHE A 99 -6.97 -23.32 1.89
C PHE A 99 -7.56 -23.80 3.22
N ALA A 100 -7.00 -24.86 3.80
CA ALA A 100 -7.51 -25.44 5.05
C ALA A 100 -7.45 -24.48 6.25
N ARG A 101 -6.61 -23.44 6.16
CA ARG A 101 -6.45 -22.43 7.23
C ARG A 101 -7.61 -21.45 7.30
N HIS A 102 -8.18 -21.06 6.17
CA HIS A 102 -9.25 -20.08 6.11
C HIS A 102 -9.89 -20.04 4.72
N ASN A 103 -11.19 -19.75 4.67
CA ASN A 103 -11.92 -19.57 3.41
C ASN A 103 -11.68 -18.17 2.74
N CYS A 104 -10.80 -17.37 3.29
CA CYS A 104 -10.33 -16.12 2.69
C CYS A 104 -8.80 -16.05 2.77
N LEU A 105 -8.13 -15.66 1.68
CA LEU A 105 -6.69 -15.61 1.53
C LEU A 105 -6.25 -14.31 0.89
N VAL A 106 -5.15 -13.73 1.38
CA VAL A 106 -4.43 -12.67 0.69
C VAL A 106 -3.19 -13.26 0.03
N ILE A 107 -3.07 -13.09 -1.29
CA ILE A 107 -1.90 -13.47 -2.08
C ILE A 107 -1.21 -12.19 -2.54
N GLU A 108 -0.02 -11.95 -2.00
CA GLU A 108 0.77 -10.75 -2.30
C GLU A 108 1.82 -10.99 -3.39
N GLU A 109 2.17 -9.90 -4.07
CA GLU A 109 3.24 -9.88 -5.08
C GLU A 109 2.98 -10.90 -6.20
N LEU A 110 1.74 -10.93 -6.71
CA LEU A 110 1.38 -11.80 -7.84
C LEU A 110 2.13 -11.34 -9.10
N ASP A 111 2.92 -12.25 -9.65
CA ASP A 111 3.65 -12.08 -10.91
C ASP A 111 3.68 -13.38 -11.73
N GLU A 112 4.32 -13.38 -12.88
CA GLU A 112 4.45 -14.55 -13.77
C GLU A 112 5.45 -15.62 -13.30
N ASN A 113 6.29 -15.33 -12.29
CA ASN A 113 7.35 -16.21 -11.79
C ASN A 113 6.87 -17.18 -10.70
N VAL A 114 5.58 -17.17 -10.39
CA VAL A 114 4.97 -18.08 -9.40
C VAL A 114 4.89 -19.51 -9.92
N SER A 115 4.72 -20.48 -9.02
CA SER A 115 4.35 -21.84 -9.40
C SER A 115 2.93 -21.83 -9.99
N GLN A 116 2.84 -21.76 -11.33
CA GLN A 116 1.58 -21.53 -12.04
C GLN A 116 0.59 -22.70 -11.85
N GLU A 117 1.09 -23.92 -11.78
CA GLU A 117 0.26 -25.09 -11.48
C GLU A 117 -0.33 -25.04 -10.07
N ALA A 118 0.51 -24.74 -9.07
CA ALA A 118 0.06 -24.64 -7.68
C ALA A 118 -0.94 -23.50 -7.50
N LEU A 119 -0.69 -22.35 -8.11
CA LEU A 119 -1.62 -21.22 -8.09
C LEU A 119 -2.94 -21.56 -8.78
N PHE A 120 -2.91 -22.28 -9.91
CA PHE A 120 -4.09 -22.74 -10.62
C PHE A 120 -4.94 -23.69 -9.75
N HIS A 121 -4.31 -24.66 -9.07
CA HIS A 121 -5.00 -25.56 -8.16
C HIS A 121 -5.59 -24.83 -6.95
N LEU A 122 -4.84 -23.94 -6.34
CA LEU A 122 -5.31 -23.11 -5.22
C LEU A 122 -6.51 -22.25 -5.62
N TYR A 123 -6.43 -21.58 -6.77
CA TYR A 123 -7.51 -20.77 -7.31
C TYR A 123 -8.79 -21.57 -7.53
N ASN A 124 -8.70 -22.77 -8.16
CA ASN A 124 -9.85 -23.63 -8.36
C ASN A 124 -10.45 -24.11 -7.03
N LEU A 125 -9.61 -24.46 -6.06
CA LEU A 125 -10.05 -24.89 -4.74
C LEU A 125 -10.88 -23.80 -4.04
N TYR A 126 -10.40 -22.54 -4.03
CA TYR A 126 -11.16 -21.42 -3.47
C TYR A 126 -12.47 -21.16 -4.22
N ARG A 127 -12.47 -21.27 -5.54
CA ARG A 127 -13.69 -21.13 -6.35
C ARG A 127 -14.72 -22.20 -6.05
N ASP A 128 -14.29 -23.46 -6.00
CA ASP A 128 -15.18 -24.62 -5.92
C ASP A 128 -15.76 -24.78 -4.50
N GLU A 129 -15.02 -24.36 -3.48
CA GLU A 129 -15.42 -24.43 -2.07
C GLU A 129 -16.03 -23.12 -1.55
N GLY A 130 -16.24 -22.12 -2.39
CA GLY A 130 -16.87 -20.86 -2.02
C GLY A 130 -16.00 -19.93 -1.17
N GLY A 131 -14.67 -20.05 -1.28
CA GLY A 131 -13.72 -19.14 -0.61
C GLY A 131 -13.50 -17.84 -1.38
N ASN A 132 -12.70 -16.95 -0.79
CA ASN A 132 -12.35 -15.65 -1.39
C ASN A 132 -10.83 -15.43 -1.46
N ILE A 133 -10.36 -14.79 -2.52
CA ILE A 133 -8.95 -14.42 -2.68
C ILE A 133 -8.82 -12.91 -2.97
N LEU A 134 -7.97 -12.24 -2.19
CA LEU A 134 -7.47 -10.91 -2.54
C LEU A 134 -6.04 -11.04 -3.07
N PHE A 135 -5.83 -10.66 -4.32
CA PHE A 135 -4.50 -10.54 -4.90
C PHE A 135 -3.95 -9.13 -4.75
N THR A 136 -2.65 -9.00 -4.55
CA THR A 136 -1.92 -7.77 -4.83
C THR A 136 -0.86 -8.00 -5.90
N SER A 137 -0.67 -7.03 -6.80
CA SER A 137 0.26 -7.12 -7.92
C SER A 137 0.75 -5.72 -8.33
N ASP A 138 1.82 -5.65 -9.10
CA ASP A 138 2.25 -4.38 -9.69
C ASP A 138 1.50 -4.04 -10.99
N ARG A 139 0.91 -5.05 -11.62
CA ARG A 139 0.11 -4.93 -12.85
C ARG A 139 -1.22 -5.68 -12.72
N ALA A 140 -2.20 -5.30 -13.52
CA ALA A 140 -3.45 -6.06 -13.60
C ALA A 140 -3.16 -7.53 -13.98
N PRO A 141 -3.83 -8.54 -13.36
CA PRO A 141 -3.60 -9.95 -13.64
C PRO A 141 -3.70 -10.30 -15.13
N ALA A 142 -4.61 -9.65 -15.87
CA ALA A 142 -4.75 -9.80 -17.32
C ALA A 142 -3.53 -9.34 -18.14
N ARG A 143 -2.61 -8.58 -17.54
CA ARG A 143 -1.37 -8.12 -18.18
C ARG A 143 -0.14 -8.95 -17.80
N LEU A 144 -0.32 -9.96 -16.95
CA LEU A 144 0.73 -10.89 -16.58
C LEU A 144 0.84 -12.01 -17.63
N ASN A 145 2.07 -12.35 -18.00
CA ASN A 145 2.35 -13.33 -19.06
C ASN A 145 2.45 -14.75 -18.50
N PHE A 146 1.35 -15.28 -17.97
CA PHE A 146 1.31 -16.68 -17.55
C PHE A 146 1.49 -17.62 -18.74
N SER A 147 2.40 -18.56 -18.62
CA SER A 147 2.64 -19.61 -19.64
C SER A 147 1.57 -20.69 -19.63
N LEU A 148 0.97 -20.98 -18.45
CA LEU A 148 -0.12 -21.94 -18.32
C LEU A 148 -1.42 -21.34 -18.86
N PRO A 149 -1.99 -21.83 -20.00
CA PRO A 149 -3.15 -21.22 -20.64
C PRO A 149 -4.39 -21.17 -19.73
N ASP A 150 -4.59 -22.22 -18.95
CA ASP A 150 -5.74 -22.31 -18.04
C ASP A 150 -5.65 -21.26 -16.92
N LEU A 151 -4.48 -21.05 -16.32
CA LEU A 151 -4.25 -19.99 -15.34
C LEU A 151 -4.45 -18.62 -15.96
N ARG A 152 -3.87 -18.39 -17.15
CA ARG A 152 -4.02 -17.11 -17.86
C ARG A 152 -5.50 -16.78 -18.12
N SER A 153 -6.30 -17.77 -18.55
CA SER A 153 -7.73 -17.60 -18.76
C SER A 153 -8.46 -17.21 -17.46
N ARG A 154 -8.06 -17.80 -16.32
CA ARG A 154 -8.60 -17.45 -14.99
C ARG A 154 -8.21 -16.05 -14.56
N MET A 155 -6.95 -15.67 -14.73
CA MET A 155 -6.44 -14.35 -14.33
C MET A 155 -7.04 -13.22 -15.17
N ASN A 156 -7.39 -13.48 -16.44
CA ASN A 156 -8.03 -12.50 -17.32
C ASN A 156 -9.42 -12.06 -16.85
N ILE A 157 -10.13 -12.88 -16.10
CA ILE A 157 -11.48 -12.56 -15.61
C ILE A 157 -11.50 -12.05 -14.17
N VAL A 158 -10.38 -12.03 -13.47
CA VAL A 158 -10.28 -11.48 -12.12
C VAL A 158 -10.51 -9.96 -12.17
N PRO A 159 -11.55 -9.43 -11.51
CA PRO A 159 -11.73 -7.99 -11.40
C PRO A 159 -10.52 -7.35 -10.73
N ALA A 160 -9.97 -6.32 -11.36
CA ALA A 160 -8.75 -5.66 -10.90
C ALA A 160 -8.95 -4.15 -10.79
N VAL A 161 -8.49 -3.56 -9.69
CA VAL A 161 -8.57 -2.12 -9.41
C VAL A 161 -7.17 -1.57 -9.14
N GLU A 162 -6.89 -0.43 -9.77
CA GLU A 162 -5.60 0.24 -9.64
C GLU A 162 -5.55 1.16 -8.42
N ILE A 163 -4.45 1.09 -7.68
CA ILE A 163 -4.02 2.18 -6.80
C ILE A 163 -2.97 2.97 -7.57
N LYS A 164 -3.30 4.21 -7.91
CA LYS A 164 -2.41 5.12 -8.62
C LYS A 164 -1.38 5.74 -7.69
N GLU A 165 -0.35 6.34 -8.26
CA GLU A 165 0.58 7.16 -7.51
C GLU A 165 -0.14 8.36 -6.87
N PRO A 166 0.22 8.73 -5.62
CA PRO A 166 -0.30 9.93 -5.00
C PRO A 166 0.20 11.20 -5.73
N ASP A 167 -0.66 12.18 -5.87
CA ASP A 167 -0.28 13.50 -6.40
C ASP A 167 0.50 14.32 -5.37
N ASP A 168 1.05 15.45 -5.80
CA ASP A 168 1.87 16.33 -4.95
C ASP A 168 1.05 16.98 -3.83
N GLU A 169 -0.22 17.27 -4.07
CA GLU A 169 -1.11 17.86 -3.08
C GLU A 169 -1.32 16.89 -1.91
N LEU A 170 -1.61 15.64 -2.24
CA LEU A 170 -1.81 14.56 -1.27
C LEU A 170 -0.52 14.23 -0.51
N LEU A 171 0.63 14.15 -1.21
CA LEU A 171 1.93 13.93 -0.58
C LEU A 171 2.32 15.09 0.34
N SER A 172 2.05 16.33 -0.07
CA SER A 172 2.28 17.52 0.77
C SER A 172 1.48 17.44 2.07
N ALA A 173 0.19 17.15 1.97
CA ALA A 173 -0.69 17.01 3.14
C ALA A 173 -0.24 15.87 4.07
N LEU A 174 0.16 14.73 3.49
CA LEU A 174 0.70 13.60 4.26
C LEU A 174 2.00 13.99 4.98
N LEU A 175 2.94 14.63 4.30
CA LEU A 175 4.21 15.07 4.90
C LEU A 175 3.97 16.01 6.07
N VAL A 176 3.12 17.02 5.90
CA VAL A 176 2.74 17.93 6.98
C VAL A 176 2.18 17.16 8.16
N LYS A 177 1.22 16.24 7.93
CA LYS A 177 0.66 15.40 9.00
C LYS A 177 1.75 14.58 9.70
N LEU A 178 2.61 13.89 8.95
CA LEU A 178 3.67 13.04 9.51
C LEU A 178 4.68 13.81 10.38
N PHE A 179 4.99 15.05 10.02
CA PHE A 179 5.81 15.94 10.85
C PHE A 179 5.06 16.42 12.08
N MET A 180 3.78 16.82 11.94
CA MET A 180 2.96 17.26 13.07
C MET A 180 2.75 16.15 14.10
N ASP A 181 2.57 14.91 13.67
CA ASP A 181 2.46 13.72 14.55
C ASP A 181 3.72 13.53 15.42
N ARG A 182 4.87 14.08 14.97
CA ARG A 182 6.16 14.11 15.69
C ARG A 182 6.43 15.43 16.39
N GLN A 183 5.41 16.31 16.46
CA GLN A 183 5.53 17.66 17.05
C GLN A 183 6.54 18.57 16.33
N ILE A 184 6.77 18.32 15.05
CA ILE A 184 7.65 19.12 14.19
C ILE A 184 6.77 19.99 13.30
N MET A 185 7.00 21.30 13.28
CA MET A 185 6.37 22.23 12.35
C MET A 185 7.25 22.39 11.11
N PRO A 186 6.92 21.76 9.98
CA PRO A 186 7.73 21.88 8.77
C PRO A 186 7.52 23.24 8.10
N SER A 187 8.58 23.86 7.57
CA SER A 187 8.42 25.04 6.73
C SER A 187 7.92 24.67 5.33
N PRO A 188 7.25 25.58 4.61
CA PRO A 188 6.83 25.35 3.23
C PRO A 188 7.99 25.00 2.29
N GLU A 189 9.16 25.60 2.52
CA GLU A 189 10.39 25.33 1.74
C GLU A 189 10.90 23.91 1.97
N LEU A 190 10.81 23.41 3.21
CA LEU A 190 11.18 22.04 3.55
C LEU A 190 10.25 21.02 2.82
N ILE A 191 8.94 21.25 2.87
CA ILE A 191 7.97 20.40 2.18
C ILE A 191 8.22 20.41 0.67
N SER A 192 8.40 21.59 0.08
CA SER A 192 8.71 21.72 -1.35
C SER A 192 10.01 21.02 -1.74
N TYR A 193 11.06 21.14 -0.90
CA TYR A 193 12.31 20.42 -1.12
C TYR A 193 12.11 18.91 -1.10
N ILE A 194 11.38 18.39 -0.12
CA ILE A 194 11.12 16.95 0.02
C ILE A 194 10.35 16.45 -1.20
N LEU A 195 9.25 17.09 -1.60
CA LEU A 195 8.44 16.70 -2.76
C LEU A 195 9.24 16.61 -4.05
N ASN A 196 10.19 17.54 -4.25
CA ASN A 196 11.04 17.55 -5.45
C ASN A 196 12.15 16.49 -5.47
N ASN A 197 12.44 15.86 -4.32
CA ASN A 197 13.57 14.95 -4.18
C ASN A 197 13.18 13.56 -3.65
N MET A 198 11.88 13.28 -3.45
CA MET A 198 11.41 11.99 -2.94
C MET A 198 10.76 11.13 -4.03
N GLN A 199 10.74 9.82 -3.82
CA GLN A 199 9.87 8.93 -4.59
C GLN A 199 8.41 9.19 -4.25
N ARG A 200 7.53 9.20 -5.28
CA ARG A 200 6.10 9.50 -5.12
C ARG A 200 5.34 8.31 -4.55
N SER A 201 5.61 7.97 -3.29
CA SER A 201 4.90 6.91 -2.59
C SER A 201 4.64 7.23 -1.12
N PHE A 202 3.53 6.73 -0.59
CA PHE A 202 3.20 6.87 0.83
C PHE A 202 4.23 6.19 1.74
N ALA A 203 4.76 5.04 1.31
CA ALA A 203 5.77 4.31 2.05
C ALA A 203 7.07 5.09 2.14
N TYR A 204 7.53 5.69 1.03
CA TYR A 204 8.73 6.51 1.02
C TYR A 204 8.58 7.76 1.89
N ALA A 205 7.44 8.47 1.81
CA ALA A 205 7.17 9.63 2.65
C ALA A 205 7.27 9.30 4.15
N ARG A 206 6.70 8.18 4.59
CA ARG A 206 6.77 7.73 5.99
C ARG A 206 8.19 7.40 6.42
N ARG A 207 8.93 6.66 5.61
CA ARG A 207 10.34 6.32 5.88
C ARG A 207 11.20 7.59 5.94
N LEU A 208 11.00 8.50 5.00
CA LEU A 208 11.79 9.74 4.92
C LEU A 208 11.56 10.64 6.15
N VAL A 209 10.31 10.84 6.57
CA VAL A 209 10.03 11.65 7.76
C VAL A 209 10.58 10.99 9.03
N ALA A 210 10.51 9.65 9.13
CA ALA A 210 11.10 8.92 10.24
C ALA A 210 12.63 9.09 10.27
N GLU A 211 13.30 9.02 9.12
CA GLU A 211 14.76 9.19 9.02
C GLU A 211 15.19 10.63 9.32
N ILE A 212 14.45 11.63 8.83
CA ILE A 212 14.67 13.04 9.17
C ILE A 212 14.60 13.25 10.69
N ASP A 213 13.60 12.68 11.34
CA ASP A 213 13.41 12.77 12.80
C ASP A 213 14.55 12.10 13.55
N ASN A 214 14.96 10.89 13.14
CA ASN A 214 16.09 10.17 13.72
C ASN A 214 17.40 10.99 13.65
N ILE A 215 17.73 11.55 12.48
CA ILE A 215 18.92 12.37 12.29
C ILE A 215 18.85 13.64 13.14
N SER A 216 17.69 14.30 13.19
CA SER A 216 17.44 15.51 13.98
C SER A 216 17.66 15.24 15.47
N LEU A 217 17.09 14.17 16.01
CA LEU A 217 17.23 13.75 17.40
C LEU A 217 18.68 13.36 17.74
N ALA A 218 19.33 12.57 16.89
CA ALA A 218 20.72 12.15 17.09
C ALA A 218 21.68 13.34 17.17
N ARG A 219 21.42 14.38 16.37
CA ARG A 219 22.25 15.61 16.34
C ARG A 219 21.78 16.68 17.31
N LYS A 220 20.65 16.49 17.97
CA LYS A 220 20.01 17.51 18.84
C LYS A 220 19.84 18.86 18.13
N ARG A 221 19.40 18.83 16.86
CA ARG A 221 19.21 20.02 16.01
C ARG A 221 17.81 20.03 15.42
N ALA A 222 17.28 21.23 15.19
CA ALA A 222 16.00 21.38 14.50
C ALA A 222 16.06 20.83 13.07
N VAL A 223 14.91 20.33 12.58
CA VAL A 223 14.76 19.84 11.22
C VAL A 223 14.99 20.97 10.21
N THR A 224 15.86 20.72 9.24
CA THR A 224 16.25 21.66 8.19
C THR A 224 16.33 20.96 6.83
N ILE A 225 16.39 21.72 5.74
CA ILE A 225 16.61 21.19 4.40
C ILE A 225 17.93 20.37 4.32
N ALA A 226 18.96 20.76 5.08
CA ALA A 226 20.22 20.01 5.12
C ALA A 226 20.04 18.60 5.69
N ILE A 227 19.27 18.45 6.77
CA ILE A 227 18.92 17.15 7.35
C ILE A 227 18.04 16.35 6.39
N ALA A 228 17.06 16.98 5.74
CA ALA A 228 16.22 16.30 4.76
C ALA A 228 17.03 15.78 3.56
N ARG A 229 18.01 16.54 3.08
CA ARG A 229 18.93 16.11 2.01
C ARG A 229 19.71 14.87 2.41
N GLU A 230 20.25 14.86 3.62
CA GLU A 230 20.99 13.71 4.14
C GLU A 230 20.09 12.46 4.24
N ALA A 231 18.88 12.61 4.79
CA ALA A 231 17.92 11.51 4.89
C ALA A 231 17.54 10.93 3.52
N VAL A 232 17.34 11.80 2.50
CA VAL A 232 17.09 11.35 1.12
C VAL A 232 18.26 10.53 0.59
N THR A 233 19.51 10.98 0.83
CA THR A 233 20.70 10.24 0.38
C THR A 233 20.79 8.88 1.05
N VAL A 234 20.63 8.80 2.37
CA VAL A 234 20.67 7.55 3.14
C VAL A 234 19.63 6.54 2.63
N LEU A 235 18.39 6.99 2.36
CA LEU A 235 17.34 6.10 1.87
C LEU A 235 17.57 5.63 0.44
N ASN A 236 18.15 6.46 -0.42
CA ASN A 236 18.44 6.09 -1.79
C ASN A 236 19.63 5.10 -1.87
N ASP A 237 20.65 5.27 -1.03
CA ASP A 237 21.80 4.36 -0.95
C ASP A 237 21.38 2.97 -0.43
N ASN A 238 20.52 2.92 0.59
CA ASN A 238 19.97 1.66 1.11
C ASN A 238 19.12 0.91 0.08
N HIS A 239 18.39 1.63 -0.76
CA HIS A 239 17.56 1.02 -1.81
C HIS A 239 18.40 0.40 -2.94
N GLN A 240 19.56 0.97 -3.26
CA GLN A 240 20.51 0.37 -4.22
C GLN A 240 21.21 -0.87 -3.65
N GLY A 241 21.45 -0.93 -2.34
CA GLY A 241 22.04 -2.10 -1.69
C GLY A 241 21.13 -3.34 -1.67
N GLU A 242 19.82 -3.16 -1.57
CA GLU A 242 18.83 -4.26 -1.60
C GLU A 242 18.60 -4.85 -3.01
N LEU A 243 18.92 -4.11 -4.08
CA LEU A 243 18.80 -4.58 -5.46
C LEU A 243 19.96 -5.45 -5.91
N PHE A 244 21.07 -5.48 -5.17
CA PHE A 244 22.29 -6.23 -5.50
C PHE A 244 22.64 -7.33 -4.46
N ALA A 245 21.77 -7.59 -3.50
CA ALA A 245 21.89 -8.66 -2.52
C ALA A 245 20.89 -9.80 -2.81
#